data_73319ccaeb71c8cda2561454c9af6c97
#
_entry.id   73319ccaeb71c8cda2561454c9af6c97
#
_cell.length_a   1.000
_cell.length_b   1.000
_cell.length_c   1.000
_cell.angle_alpha   90.00
_cell.angle_beta   90.00
_cell.angle_gamma   90.00
#
_symmetry.space_group_name_H-M   'P 1'
#
loop_
_entity.id
_entity.type
_entity.pdbx_description
1 polymer ?
#
loop_
_entity_poly.entity_id
_entity_poly.type
_entity_poly.pdbx_seq_one_letter_code
_entity_poly.pdbx_strand_id
1 'polypeptide(L)'
;MSDYHLHLHPHRQRPSDPIPEGFPLRRIEQYWEKAAARGVAELGFTEHLYRFRESEEVLGRFWETDRLAGAPFRDLADFTARMVELDRVFWIEEYVESVLAAKQQGLPVLLGLEVDFIPGTEDAVAELLSPYPWDFLLGAVHWVGGWAIDTSECAEEFERRGVDESWQQYFSLVVEMIRAGIADVVAHVDLCKKYGYRPDREPLDLYQAVVDEA
;
A
#
# COMPACT_ATOMS: atom_id res chain seq x y z
N MET A 1 8.09 11.88 -19.08
CA MET A 1 7.65 11.74 -17.66
C MET A 1 6.97 10.41 -17.54
N SER A 2 7.18 9.65 -16.48
CA SER A 2 6.52 8.38 -16.19
C SER A 2 5.81 8.48 -14.86
N ASP A 3 4.78 7.67 -14.63
CA ASP A 3 4.07 7.58 -13.36
C ASP A 3 3.95 6.10 -13.00
N TYR A 4 4.57 5.70 -11.88
CA TYR A 4 4.69 4.31 -11.46
C TYR A 4 3.95 4.00 -10.16
N HIS A 5 3.03 4.88 -9.73
CA HIS A 5 2.21 4.63 -8.56
C HIS A 5 0.74 4.98 -8.84
N LEU A 6 0.02 4.04 -9.44
CA LEU A 6 -1.36 4.22 -9.88
C LEU A 6 -2.26 3.07 -9.47
N HIS A 7 -3.42 3.41 -8.93
CA HIS A 7 -4.50 2.47 -8.63
C HIS A 7 -5.62 2.58 -9.66
N LEU A 8 -6.11 1.44 -10.11
CA LEU A 8 -7.20 1.38 -11.10
C LEU A 8 -8.58 1.63 -10.49
N HIS A 9 -8.72 1.39 -9.19
CA HIS A 9 -9.97 1.58 -8.47
C HIS A 9 -9.82 2.44 -7.22
N PRO A 10 -10.80 3.31 -6.93
CA PRO A 10 -10.86 4.02 -5.65
C PRO A 10 -11.14 3.03 -4.50
N HIS A 11 -10.79 3.43 -3.28
CA HIS A 11 -11.18 2.70 -2.08
C HIS A 11 -12.69 2.78 -1.86
N ARG A 12 -13.29 1.68 -1.43
CA ARG A 12 -14.67 1.64 -0.99
C ARG A 12 -14.78 2.25 0.41
N GLN A 13 -15.75 3.12 0.57
CA GLN A 13 -15.96 3.84 1.84
C GLN A 13 -17.07 3.20 2.69
N ARG A 14 -17.98 2.47 2.04
CA ARG A 14 -19.18 1.92 2.67
C ARG A 14 -19.50 0.53 2.12
N PRO A 15 -20.13 -0.34 2.91
CA PRO A 15 -20.62 -1.63 2.42
C PRO A 15 -21.60 -1.51 1.24
N SER A 16 -22.33 -0.40 1.16
CA SER A 16 -23.27 -0.11 0.08
C SER A 16 -22.61 0.36 -1.21
N ASP A 17 -21.33 0.72 -1.19
CA ASP A 17 -20.61 1.13 -2.39
C ASP A 17 -20.50 -0.07 -3.34
N PRO A 18 -20.67 0.13 -4.65
CA PRO A 18 -20.63 -0.97 -5.60
C PRO A 18 -19.27 -1.67 -5.55
N ILE A 19 -19.30 -2.99 -5.62
CA ILE A 19 -18.07 -3.77 -5.83
C ILE A 19 -17.62 -3.50 -7.27
N PRO A 20 -16.37 -3.04 -7.50
CA PRO A 20 -15.88 -2.79 -8.85
C PRO A 20 -15.89 -4.07 -9.70
N GLU A 21 -16.10 -3.90 -11.00
CA GLU A 21 -16.08 -4.98 -12.00
C GLU A 21 -14.62 -5.36 -12.33
N GLY A 22 -13.89 -5.99 -11.42
CA GLY A 22 -12.50 -6.43 -11.65
C GLY A 22 -11.62 -5.35 -12.30
N PHE A 23 -10.74 -5.74 -13.21
CA PHE A 23 -9.80 -4.85 -13.89
C PHE A 23 -10.02 -4.84 -15.42
N PRO A 24 -11.12 -4.30 -15.93
CA PRO A 24 -11.37 -4.34 -17.37
C PRO A 24 -10.33 -3.55 -18.17
N LEU A 25 -9.79 -4.16 -19.23
CA LEU A 25 -8.76 -3.58 -20.09
C LEU A 25 -9.07 -2.14 -20.53
N ARG A 26 -10.36 -1.85 -20.87
CA ARG A 26 -10.82 -0.49 -21.23
C ARG A 26 -10.46 0.57 -20.18
N ARG A 27 -10.33 0.20 -18.90
CA ARG A 27 -9.95 1.13 -17.84
C ARG A 27 -8.47 1.50 -17.94
N ILE A 28 -7.61 0.52 -18.20
CA ILE A 28 -6.19 0.74 -18.47
C ILE A 28 -6.00 1.64 -19.69
N GLU A 29 -6.74 1.36 -20.77
CA GLU A 29 -6.74 2.20 -21.98
C GLU A 29 -7.14 3.65 -21.69
N GLN A 30 -8.18 3.87 -20.89
CA GLN A 30 -8.62 5.22 -20.47
C GLN A 30 -7.57 5.97 -19.63
N TYR A 31 -6.86 5.26 -18.74
CA TYR A 31 -5.75 5.85 -17.98
C TYR A 31 -4.63 6.24 -18.93
N TRP A 32 -4.25 5.34 -19.84
CA TRP A 32 -3.21 5.61 -20.83
C TRP A 32 -3.56 6.80 -21.75
N GLU A 33 -4.76 6.86 -22.30
CA GLU A 33 -5.19 7.98 -23.13
C GLU A 33 -5.05 9.33 -22.43
N LYS A 34 -5.47 9.40 -21.18
CA LYS A 34 -5.35 10.63 -20.36
C LYS A 34 -3.90 10.99 -20.03
N ALA A 35 -3.08 10.00 -19.76
CA ALA A 35 -1.66 10.16 -19.44
C ALA A 35 -0.88 10.62 -20.68
N ALA A 36 -1.06 9.95 -21.81
CA ALA A 36 -0.44 10.29 -23.08
C ALA A 36 -0.78 11.72 -23.53
N ALA A 37 -2.04 12.13 -23.38
CA ALA A 37 -2.47 13.50 -23.67
C ALA A 37 -1.77 14.58 -22.80
N ARG A 38 -1.13 14.18 -21.71
CA ARG A 38 -0.34 15.02 -20.79
C ARG A 38 1.17 14.85 -20.94
N GLY A 39 1.59 14.09 -21.96
CA GLY A 39 3.02 13.86 -22.23
C GLY A 39 3.66 12.82 -21.28
N VAL A 40 2.87 11.99 -20.63
CA VAL A 40 3.38 10.83 -19.88
C VAL A 40 3.77 9.76 -20.89
N ALA A 41 4.95 9.18 -20.72
CA ALA A 41 5.51 8.22 -21.66
C ALA A 41 5.24 6.75 -21.27
N GLU A 42 5.00 6.49 -19.98
CA GLU A 42 4.81 5.15 -19.46
C GLU A 42 4.07 5.21 -18.12
N LEU A 43 3.23 4.21 -17.84
CA LEU A 43 2.49 4.06 -16.58
C LEU A 43 2.84 2.75 -15.89
N GLY A 44 3.01 2.77 -14.57
CA GLY A 44 3.05 1.58 -13.74
C GLY A 44 1.78 1.47 -12.90
N PHE A 45 1.07 0.37 -13.03
CA PHE A 45 -0.08 0.10 -12.16
C PHE A 45 0.38 -0.66 -10.94
N THR A 46 -0.08 -0.24 -9.76
CA THR A 46 0.39 -0.74 -8.46
C THR A 46 -0.78 -0.81 -7.48
N GLU A 47 -1.70 -1.75 -7.71
CA GLU A 47 -2.77 -1.98 -6.75
C GLU A 47 -2.20 -2.43 -5.40
N HIS A 48 -2.89 -2.12 -4.30
CA HIS A 48 -2.50 -2.58 -2.98
C HIS A 48 -2.65 -4.09 -2.83
N LEU A 49 -1.67 -4.74 -2.25
CA LEU A 49 -1.71 -6.17 -1.96
C LEU A 49 -2.93 -6.54 -1.10
N TYR A 50 -3.24 -5.76 -0.06
CA TYR A 50 -4.34 -6.06 0.87
C TYR A 50 -5.72 -6.11 0.21
N ARG A 51 -5.89 -5.57 -1.01
CA ARG A 51 -7.16 -5.55 -1.76
C ARG A 51 -7.47 -6.88 -2.45
N PHE A 52 -6.49 -7.76 -2.55
CA PHE A 52 -6.64 -9.06 -3.17
C PHE A 52 -7.06 -10.11 -2.12
N ARG A 53 -7.93 -11.03 -2.51
CA ARG A 53 -8.46 -12.07 -1.63
C ARG A 53 -7.39 -12.99 -1.10
N GLU A 54 -6.41 -13.30 -1.93
CA GLU A 54 -5.26 -14.14 -1.59
C GLU A 54 -4.41 -13.54 -0.46
N SER A 55 -4.44 -12.22 -0.29
CA SER A 55 -3.72 -11.55 0.79
C SER A 55 -4.23 -11.91 2.19
N GLU A 56 -5.45 -12.46 2.30
CA GLU A 56 -6.00 -12.85 3.60
C GLU A 56 -5.15 -13.93 4.28
N GLU A 57 -4.64 -14.88 3.50
CA GLU A 57 -3.83 -15.97 4.03
C GLU A 57 -2.43 -15.50 4.45
N VAL A 58 -1.86 -14.53 3.73
CA VAL A 58 -0.48 -14.08 3.97
C VAL A 58 -0.37 -12.90 4.94
N LEU A 59 -1.24 -11.90 4.83
CA LEU A 59 -1.25 -10.76 5.76
C LEU A 59 -2.01 -11.09 7.06
N GLY A 60 -2.87 -12.10 7.02
CA GLY A 60 -3.68 -12.50 8.16
C GLY A 60 -4.58 -11.38 8.67
N ARG A 61 -4.75 -11.36 9.98
CA ARG A 61 -5.49 -10.33 10.72
C ARG A 61 -4.53 -9.57 11.62
N PHE A 62 -3.53 -8.93 11.03
CA PHE A 62 -2.43 -8.26 11.72
C PHE A 62 -2.89 -7.25 12.79
N TRP A 63 -4.05 -6.64 12.61
CA TRP A 63 -4.66 -5.70 13.56
C TRP A 63 -5.15 -6.35 14.86
N GLU A 64 -5.28 -7.68 14.93
CA GLU A 64 -5.79 -8.35 16.14
C GLU A 64 -4.87 -8.18 17.34
N THR A 65 -3.56 -8.02 17.14
CA THR A 65 -2.61 -7.74 18.21
C THR A 65 -3.00 -6.48 18.98
N ASP A 66 -3.38 -5.41 18.28
CA ASP A 66 -3.82 -4.16 18.89
C ASP A 66 -5.20 -4.33 19.57
N ARG A 67 -6.09 -5.11 18.98
CA ARG A 67 -7.39 -5.43 19.60
C ARG A 67 -7.22 -6.09 20.96
N LEU A 68 -6.25 -7.00 21.10
CA LEU A 68 -5.93 -7.67 22.36
C LEU A 68 -5.27 -6.74 23.38
N ALA A 69 -4.58 -5.69 22.93
CA ALA A 69 -3.96 -4.68 23.77
C ALA A 69 -4.99 -3.80 24.53
N GLY A 70 -6.28 -3.86 24.13
CA GLY A 70 -7.36 -3.17 24.80
C GLY A 70 -7.69 -1.80 24.21
N ALA A 71 -8.60 -1.06 24.88
CA ALA A 71 -8.89 0.31 24.49
C ALA A 71 -7.68 1.23 24.78
N PRO A 72 -7.35 2.22 23.94
CA PRO A 72 -8.06 2.68 22.73
C PRO A 72 -7.66 1.98 21.42
N PHE A 73 -6.71 1.05 21.46
CA PHE A 73 -6.19 0.38 20.25
C PHE A 73 -7.24 -0.49 19.55
N ARG A 74 -8.24 -0.95 20.30
CA ARG A 74 -9.35 -1.74 19.75
C ARG A 74 -10.09 -1.01 18.64
N ASP A 75 -10.36 0.30 18.81
CA ASP A 75 -11.12 1.08 17.83
C ASP A 75 -10.34 1.23 16.52
N LEU A 76 -9.00 1.35 16.60
CA LEU A 76 -8.11 1.38 15.43
C LEU A 76 -8.10 0.02 14.71
N ALA A 77 -7.99 -1.06 15.46
CA ALA A 77 -8.05 -2.42 14.92
C ALA A 77 -9.41 -2.69 14.25
N ASP A 78 -10.52 -2.27 14.86
CA ASP A 78 -11.86 -2.40 14.29
C ASP A 78 -12.05 -1.54 13.04
N PHE A 79 -11.43 -0.37 12.98
CA PHE A 79 -11.41 0.46 11.78
C PHE A 79 -10.64 -0.22 10.65
N THR A 80 -9.42 -0.67 10.91
CA THR A 80 -8.57 -1.37 9.92
C THR A 80 -9.24 -2.65 9.42
N ALA A 81 -9.82 -3.45 10.31
CA ALA A 81 -10.57 -4.65 9.91
C ALA A 81 -11.67 -4.33 8.90
N ARG A 82 -12.50 -3.32 9.20
CA ARG A 82 -13.59 -2.90 8.30
C ARG A 82 -13.06 -2.38 6.97
N MET A 83 -12.00 -1.58 6.97
CA MET A 83 -11.41 -1.03 5.75
C MET A 83 -10.86 -2.13 4.85
N VAL A 84 -10.07 -3.04 5.41
CA VAL A 84 -9.49 -4.16 4.67
C VAL A 84 -10.58 -5.09 4.14
N GLU A 85 -11.57 -5.48 4.96
CA GLU A 85 -12.67 -6.34 4.55
C GLU A 85 -13.53 -5.70 3.44
N LEU A 86 -13.71 -4.37 3.45
CA LEU A 86 -14.44 -3.67 2.40
C LEU A 86 -13.71 -3.69 1.07
N ASP A 87 -12.40 -3.53 1.07
CA ASP A 87 -11.60 -3.39 -0.15
C ASP A 87 -11.04 -4.72 -0.68
N ARG A 88 -10.96 -5.77 0.14
CA ARG A 88 -10.49 -7.11 -0.26
C ARG A 88 -11.51 -7.85 -1.12
N VAL A 89 -11.65 -7.41 -2.36
CA VAL A 89 -12.70 -7.91 -3.27
C VAL A 89 -12.17 -8.45 -4.59
N PHE A 90 -10.89 -8.23 -4.89
CA PHE A 90 -10.25 -8.59 -6.16
C PHE A 90 -9.49 -9.92 -6.07
N TRP A 91 -9.05 -10.42 -7.24
CA TRP A 91 -8.14 -11.55 -7.40
C TRP A 91 -6.86 -11.06 -8.09
N ILE A 92 -5.69 -11.52 -7.64
CA ILE A 92 -4.39 -11.14 -8.22
C ILE A 92 -4.35 -11.52 -9.70
N GLU A 93 -4.80 -12.72 -10.05
CA GLU A 93 -4.78 -13.23 -11.42
C GLU A 93 -5.53 -12.30 -12.37
N GLU A 94 -6.75 -11.84 -12.01
CA GLU A 94 -7.54 -10.91 -12.83
C GLU A 94 -6.80 -9.59 -13.10
N TYR A 95 -6.10 -9.08 -12.10
CA TYR A 95 -5.31 -7.87 -12.22
C TYR A 95 -4.12 -8.09 -13.16
N VAL A 96 -3.34 -9.14 -12.91
CA VAL A 96 -2.17 -9.49 -13.71
C VAL A 96 -2.54 -9.71 -15.17
N GLU A 97 -3.55 -10.53 -15.44
CA GLU A 97 -4.02 -10.80 -16.80
C GLU A 97 -4.42 -9.51 -17.55
N SER A 98 -5.11 -8.61 -16.86
CA SER A 98 -5.56 -7.34 -17.48
C SER A 98 -4.38 -6.44 -17.87
N VAL A 99 -3.39 -6.27 -17.00
CA VAL A 99 -2.21 -5.46 -17.31
C VAL A 99 -1.35 -6.12 -18.39
N LEU A 100 -1.18 -7.44 -18.35
CA LEU A 100 -0.46 -8.18 -19.39
C LEU A 100 -1.16 -8.09 -20.75
N ALA A 101 -2.49 -8.13 -20.79
CA ALA A 101 -3.25 -7.92 -22.02
C ALA A 101 -3.03 -6.51 -22.60
N ALA A 102 -2.95 -5.49 -21.74
CA ALA A 102 -2.63 -4.13 -22.17
C ALA A 102 -1.20 -4.04 -22.77
N LYS A 103 -0.22 -4.68 -22.11
CA LYS A 103 1.16 -4.77 -22.62
C LYS A 103 1.21 -5.48 -23.99
N GLN A 104 0.47 -6.58 -24.15
CA GLN A 104 0.38 -7.31 -25.42
C GLN A 104 -0.24 -6.49 -26.56
N GLN A 105 -1.12 -5.55 -26.24
CA GLN A 105 -1.67 -4.59 -27.21
C GLN A 105 -0.70 -3.43 -27.53
N GLY A 106 0.47 -3.41 -26.92
CA GLY A 106 1.49 -2.39 -27.15
C GLY A 106 1.31 -1.10 -26.36
N LEU A 107 0.47 -1.11 -25.32
CA LEU A 107 0.39 0.02 -24.39
C LEU A 107 1.67 0.07 -23.54
N PRO A 108 2.29 1.24 -23.38
CA PRO A 108 3.50 1.39 -22.55
C PRO A 108 3.09 1.43 -21.06
N VAL A 109 2.76 0.26 -20.56
CA VAL A 109 2.36 0.05 -19.17
C VAL A 109 3.21 -1.03 -18.51
N LEU A 110 3.44 -0.89 -17.21
CA LEU A 110 4.17 -1.83 -16.38
C LEU A 110 3.21 -2.48 -15.38
N LEU A 111 3.45 -3.76 -15.11
CA LEU A 111 2.79 -4.54 -14.09
C LEU A 111 3.56 -4.40 -12.78
N GLY A 112 3.07 -3.56 -11.89
CA GLY A 112 3.58 -3.42 -10.53
C GLY A 112 2.57 -3.88 -9.50
N LEU A 113 2.99 -3.86 -8.24
CA LEU A 113 2.14 -4.07 -7.08
C LEU A 113 2.63 -3.18 -5.95
N GLU A 114 1.73 -2.59 -5.18
CA GLU A 114 2.06 -1.97 -3.91
C GLU A 114 1.92 -3.00 -2.79
N VAL A 115 3.09 -3.44 -2.31
CA VAL A 115 3.20 -4.46 -1.27
C VAL A 115 3.04 -3.79 0.09
N ASP A 116 1.94 -4.09 0.76
CA ASP A 116 1.69 -3.61 2.12
C ASP A 116 2.58 -4.37 3.09
N PHE A 117 3.56 -3.68 3.68
CA PHE A 117 4.49 -4.30 4.62
C PHE A 117 3.85 -4.51 5.99
N ILE A 118 3.79 -5.76 6.39
CA ILE A 118 3.39 -6.19 7.74
C ILE A 118 4.51 -7.07 8.28
N PRO A 119 5.17 -6.70 9.39
CA PRO A 119 6.26 -7.48 9.95
C PRO A 119 5.92 -8.95 10.19
N GLY A 120 6.81 -9.84 9.77
CA GLY A 120 6.66 -11.28 9.93
C GLY A 120 5.84 -11.98 8.84
N THR A 121 5.44 -11.25 7.79
CA THR A 121 4.71 -11.85 6.65
C THR A 121 5.56 -11.97 5.37
N GLU A 122 6.83 -11.59 5.43
CA GLU A 122 7.73 -11.39 4.29
C GLU A 122 7.85 -12.64 3.42
N ASP A 123 8.13 -13.79 4.03
CA ASP A 123 8.30 -15.05 3.31
C ASP A 123 6.98 -15.49 2.65
N ALA A 124 5.85 -15.35 3.33
CA ALA A 124 4.54 -15.72 2.80
C ALA A 124 4.12 -14.78 1.65
N VAL A 125 4.41 -13.48 1.76
CA VAL A 125 4.19 -12.51 0.69
C VAL A 125 5.08 -12.83 -0.51
N ALA A 126 6.36 -13.10 -0.30
CA ALA A 126 7.27 -13.46 -1.38
C ALA A 126 6.82 -14.74 -2.10
N GLU A 127 6.36 -15.75 -1.37
CA GLU A 127 5.82 -16.99 -1.94
C GLU A 127 4.55 -16.72 -2.77
N LEU A 128 3.60 -15.92 -2.24
CA LEU A 128 2.38 -15.53 -2.96
C LEU A 128 2.68 -14.82 -4.27
N LEU A 129 3.66 -13.93 -4.28
CA LEU A 129 3.96 -13.08 -5.44
C LEU A 129 4.85 -13.75 -6.48
N SER A 130 5.60 -14.79 -6.09
CA SER A 130 6.61 -15.44 -6.95
C SER A 130 6.10 -16.02 -8.29
N PRO A 131 4.83 -16.47 -8.44
CA PRO A 131 4.34 -17.01 -9.70
C PRO A 131 4.06 -15.94 -10.77
N TYR A 132 4.00 -14.66 -10.41
CA TYR A 132 3.56 -13.60 -11.32
C TYR A 132 4.75 -12.83 -11.90
N PRO A 133 4.67 -12.38 -13.18
CA PRO A 133 5.77 -11.70 -13.87
C PRO A 133 5.76 -10.18 -13.60
N TRP A 134 5.96 -9.78 -12.34
CA TRP A 134 6.04 -8.37 -11.96
C TRP A 134 7.18 -7.66 -12.69
N ASP A 135 6.91 -6.45 -13.19
CA ASP A 135 7.97 -5.57 -13.69
C ASP A 135 8.71 -4.87 -12.53
N PHE A 136 7.98 -4.60 -11.44
CA PHE A 136 8.52 -4.03 -10.21
C PHE A 136 7.53 -4.15 -9.04
N LEU A 137 8.03 -4.06 -7.82
CA LEU A 137 7.24 -4.03 -6.59
C LEU A 137 7.54 -2.73 -5.81
N LEU A 138 6.49 -2.02 -5.39
CA LEU A 138 6.59 -0.92 -4.43
C LEU A 138 6.37 -1.48 -3.03
N GLY A 139 7.25 -1.18 -2.08
CA GLY A 139 7.03 -1.46 -0.67
C GLY A 139 6.42 -0.26 0.03
N ALA A 140 5.34 -0.45 0.75
CA ALA A 140 4.62 0.60 1.46
C ALA A 140 4.32 0.23 2.92
N VAL A 141 4.43 1.20 3.81
CA VAL A 141 3.99 1.08 5.20
C VAL A 141 2.73 1.91 5.39
N HIS A 142 1.57 1.27 5.42
CA HIS A 142 0.29 1.92 5.65
C HIS A 142 -0.20 1.76 7.08
N TRP A 143 0.34 0.82 7.84
CA TRP A 143 -0.08 0.51 9.19
C TRP A 143 1.07 0.49 10.19
N VAL A 144 0.80 1.03 11.38
CA VAL A 144 1.63 0.88 12.57
C VAL A 144 0.82 0.05 13.57
N GLY A 145 1.01 -1.28 13.54
CA GLY A 145 0.08 -2.22 14.16
C GLY A 145 -1.29 -2.18 13.48
N GLY A 146 -2.36 -2.02 14.25
CA GLY A 146 -3.72 -1.84 13.74
C GLY A 146 -4.08 -0.40 13.33
N TRP A 147 -3.16 0.54 13.43
CA TRP A 147 -3.40 1.93 13.09
C TRP A 147 -3.09 2.22 11.61
N ALA A 148 -4.14 2.52 10.83
CA ALA A 148 -4.01 3.02 9.46
C ALA A 148 -3.51 4.48 9.49
N ILE A 149 -2.21 4.68 9.24
CA ILE A 149 -1.52 5.97 9.47
C ILE A 149 -1.93 7.06 8.48
N ASP A 150 -2.45 6.66 7.33
CA ASP A 150 -2.76 7.54 6.21
C ASP A 150 -4.26 7.81 6.02
N THR A 151 -5.10 7.44 6.99
CA THR A 151 -6.54 7.71 6.95
C THR A 151 -6.92 8.89 7.85
N SER A 152 -7.83 9.75 7.37
CA SER A 152 -8.29 10.94 8.11
C SER A 152 -8.96 10.58 9.42
N GLU A 153 -9.68 9.47 9.45
CA GLU A 153 -10.40 8.95 10.62
C GLU A 153 -9.48 8.55 11.77
N CYS A 154 -8.24 8.24 11.46
CA CYS A 154 -7.23 7.81 12.42
C CYS A 154 -6.12 8.85 12.65
N ALA A 155 -6.22 10.04 12.06
CA ALA A 155 -5.14 11.03 12.08
C ALA A 155 -4.86 11.59 13.51
N GLU A 156 -5.86 11.72 14.37
CA GLU A 156 -5.68 12.19 15.77
C GLU A 156 -4.80 11.25 16.61
N GLU A 157 -4.56 10.04 16.11
CA GLU A 157 -3.69 9.09 16.78
C GLU A 157 -2.24 9.57 16.88
N PHE A 158 -1.78 10.43 15.96
CA PHE A 158 -0.49 11.10 16.07
C PHE A 158 -0.34 11.91 17.35
N GLU A 159 -1.38 12.66 17.73
CA GLU A 159 -1.35 13.43 18.97
C GLU A 159 -1.43 12.51 20.20
N ARG A 160 -2.25 11.47 20.13
CA ARG A 160 -2.46 10.54 21.25
C ARG A 160 -1.21 9.72 21.58
N ARG A 161 -0.46 9.28 20.57
CA ARG A 161 0.80 8.54 20.74
C ARG A 161 1.99 9.46 20.99
N GLY A 162 1.89 10.72 20.57
CA GLY A 162 3.00 11.65 20.43
C GLY A 162 3.58 11.60 19.02
N VAL A 163 3.80 12.77 18.43
CA VAL A 163 4.24 12.89 17.03
C VAL A 163 5.62 12.27 16.83
N ASP A 164 6.58 12.58 17.71
CA ASP A 164 7.96 12.06 17.63
C ASP A 164 7.97 10.53 17.70
N GLU A 165 7.23 9.94 18.64
CA GLU A 165 7.14 8.50 18.81
C GLU A 165 6.48 7.82 17.57
N SER A 166 5.43 8.43 17.05
CA SER A 166 4.75 7.94 15.85
C SER A 166 5.67 7.92 14.62
N TRP A 167 6.50 8.96 14.48
CA TRP A 167 7.49 9.04 13.41
C TRP A 167 8.58 7.98 13.58
N GLN A 168 9.09 7.79 14.78
CA GLN A 168 10.09 6.74 15.06
C GLN A 168 9.54 5.35 14.73
N GLN A 169 8.31 5.04 15.16
CA GLN A 169 7.66 3.76 14.85
C GLN A 169 7.48 3.55 13.34
N TYR A 170 6.98 4.57 12.64
CA TYR A 170 6.79 4.50 11.20
C TYR A 170 8.10 4.28 10.45
N PHE A 171 9.14 5.08 10.72
CA PHE A 171 10.43 4.96 10.05
C PHE A 171 11.16 3.66 10.40
N SER A 172 10.97 3.13 11.60
CA SER A 172 11.49 1.81 11.97
C SER A 172 10.90 0.72 11.08
N LEU A 173 9.59 0.77 10.79
CA LEU A 173 8.94 -0.16 9.87
C LEU A 173 9.42 0.02 8.42
N VAL A 174 9.66 1.26 7.97
CA VAL A 174 10.23 1.50 6.64
C VAL A 174 11.62 0.87 6.51
N VAL A 175 12.48 1.04 7.51
CA VAL A 175 13.81 0.42 7.53
C VAL A 175 13.70 -1.11 7.57
N GLU A 176 12.79 -1.66 8.36
CA GLU A 176 12.54 -3.11 8.42
C GLU A 176 12.06 -3.66 7.07
N MET A 177 11.16 -2.96 6.40
CA MET A 177 10.69 -3.29 5.06
C MET A 177 11.84 -3.33 4.02
N ILE A 178 12.74 -2.35 4.05
CA ILE A 178 13.91 -2.30 3.16
C ILE A 178 14.81 -3.52 3.43
N ARG A 179 15.08 -3.82 4.69
CA ARG A 179 15.88 -4.99 5.09
C ARG A 179 15.28 -6.31 4.63
N ALA A 180 13.96 -6.40 4.65
CA ALA A 180 13.25 -7.60 4.20
C ALA A 180 13.44 -7.86 2.69
N GLY A 181 13.75 -6.83 1.90
CA GLY A 181 14.05 -6.97 0.47
C GLY A 181 12.87 -7.47 -0.37
N ILE A 182 11.64 -7.22 0.08
CA ILE A 182 10.41 -7.69 -0.59
C ILE A 182 9.93 -6.76 -1.72
N ALA A 183 10.59 -5.63 -1.93
CA ALA A 183 10.21 -4.62 -2.91
C ALA A 183 11.43 -3.99 -3.57
N ASP A 184 11.25 -3.51 -4.79
CA ASP A 184 12.30 -2.86 -5.59
C ASP A 184 12.41 -1.36 -5.28
N VAL A 185 11.32 -0.74 -4.83
CA VAL A 185 11.19 0.70 -4.61
C VAL A 185 10.41 0.96 -3.33
N VAL A 186 10.84 1.93 -2.54
CA VAL A 186 10.09 2.40 -1.36
C VAL A 186 9.05 3.43 -1.82
N ALA A 187 7.78 3.15 -1.58
CA ALA A 187 6.70 4.09 -1.82
C ALA A 187 6.65 5.14 -0.71
N HIS A 188 6.25 6.38 -1.06
CA HIS A 188 5.93 7.49 -0.14
C HIS A 188 6.59 7.38 1.26
N VAL A 189 7.92 7.34 1.28
CA VAL A 189 8.76 7.17 2.49
C VAL A 189 8.40 8.11 3.66
N ASP A 190 7.68 9.18 3.39
CA ASP A 190 7.27 10.20 4.34
C ASP A 190 5.75 10.31 4.52
N LEU A 191 5.02 9.20 4.35
CA LEU A 191 3.55 9.15 4.45
C LEU A 191 3.01 9.73 5.77
N CYS A 192 3.76 9.60 6.85
CA CYS A 192 3.43 10.19 8.15
C CYS A 192 3.26 11.73 8.13
N LYS A 193 3.69 12.42 7.05
CA LYS A 193 3.48 13.85 6.83
C LYS A 193 2.07 14.22 6.31
N LYS A 194 1.30 13.24 5.86
CA LYS A 194 0.06 13.43 5.08
C LYS A 194 -0.93 14.41 5.72
N TYR A 195 -1.09 14.35 7.03
CA TYR A 195 -2.03 15.21 7.79
C TYR A 195 -1.35 16.38 8.51
N GLY A 196 -0.07 16.65 8.21
CA GLY A 196 0.64 17.81 8.75
C GLY A 196 1.25 17.60 10.14
N TYR A 197 1.11 16.42 10.73
CA TYR A 197 1.78 16.07 11.98
C TYR A 197 3.29 15.94 11.74
N ARG A 198 4.07 16.81 12.36
CA ARG A 198 5.53 16.87 12.19
C ARG A 198 6.22 17.00 13.53
N PRO A 199 7.38 16.34 13.71
CA PRO A 199 8.25 16.59 14.85
C PRO A 199 8.63 18.07 14.96
N ASP A 200 8.88 18.55 16.17
CA ASP A 200 9.33 19.92 16.39
C ASP A 200 10.67 20.23 15.71
N ARG A 201 11.48 19.21 15.50
CA ARG A 201 12.75 19.28 14.78
C ARG A 201 12.72 18.29 13.63
N GLU A 202 13.33 18.68 12.49
CA GLU A 202 13.49 17.80 11.35
C GLU A 202 14.25 16.52 11.78
N PRO A 203 13.67 15.32 11.62
CA PRO A 203 14.24 14.07 12.10
C PRO A 203 15.26 13.50 11.11
N LEU A 204 16.40 14.19 10.96
CA LEU A 204 17.44 13.84 9.98
C LEU A 204 18.04 12.45 10.21
N ASP A 205 18.07 12.00 11.45
CA ASP A 205 18.53 10.66 11.85
C ASP A 205 17.60 9.56 11.29
N LEU A 206 16.30 9.79 11.28
CA LEU A 206 15.35 8.85 10.69
C LEU A 206 15.51 8.77 9.16
N TYR A 207 15.70 9.91 8.50
CA TYR A 207 15.95 9.93 7.05
C TYR A 207 17.28 9.26 6.70
N GLN A 208 18.31 9.51 7.50
CA GLN A 208 19.62 8.88 7.30
C GLN A 208 19.53 7.35 7.45
N ALA A 209 18.79 6.87 8.44
CA ALA A 209 18.60 5.43 8.63
C ALA A 209 17.97 4.74 7.42
N VAL A 210 17.00 5.39 6.76
CA VAL A 210 16.40 4.87 5.51
C VAL A 210 17.43 4.87 4.37
N VAL A 211 18.21 5.95 4.23
CA VAL A 211 19.23 6.06 3.16
C VAL A 211 20.36 5.05 3.35
N ASP A 212 20.75 4.80 4.60
CA ASP A 212 21.84 3.85 4.92
C ASP A 212 21.42 2.40 4.68
N GLU A 213 20.12 2.12 4.69
CA GLU A 213 19.58 0.77 4.50
C GLU A 213 19.21 0.47 3.03
N ALA A 214 18.87 1.49 2.23
CA ALA A 214 18.47 1.36 0.84
C ALA A 214 19.69 1.21 -0.11
#